data_42eddec27cd374a7228c28a2ee7a8019
#
_entry.id   42eddec27cd374a7228c28a2ee7a8019
#
_cell.length_a   1.000
_cell.length_b   1.000
_cell.length_c   1.000
_cell.angle_alpha   90.00
_cell.angle_beta   90.00
_cell.angle_gamma   90.00
#
_symmetry.space_group_name_H-M   'P 1'
#
loop_
_entity.id
_entity.type
_entity.pdbx_description
1 polymer ?
#
loop_
_entity_poly.entity_id
_entity_poly.type
_entity_poly.pdbx_seq_one_letter_code
_entity_poly.pdbx_strand_id
1 'polypeptide(L)'
;MTKEKDSHQDSHNDTYDDDNRGNLILSLDEDVAEAAPPTIEEHPYQQLTPDVVIDAVESTGRLSDARILALNSYENRVYQVGIDQGEPVIVKFYRPDRWTVAQIIEEHEFTQKLYDLDIPVVPPLEIQEGATPTLAEFKGFHFSIYPRQGGRAPELDNLDHLYQLGQFIGRIHAVGASYPFKHRIHLRVNAFGHSSVAYLLDNGFIPNELRAAYESISQELLLAIEGFDIESAAFTAISLHGDCHPGNVLWRDDRPHFVDFDDAMTGPAIQDLWMLLSGDSANKQRQLSEIIEGYEQFYPFNTAELRLIEPLRALRVLNYSAWLAKRWHDPAFPSSFPWFNTERYWSEHVLELKELVSSLAEPVLSLPDPS
;
A
#
# COMPACT_ATOMS: atom_id res chain seq x y z
N MET A 1 40.58 -44.56 -19.57
CA MET A 1 41.06 -43.26 -19.08
C MET A 1 39.82 -42.41 -18.77
N THR A 2 39.55 -42.33 -17.52
CA THR A 2 38.45 -41.69 -16.81
C THR A 2 38.52 -40.16 -16.91
N LYS A 3 37.36 -39.50 -17.10
CA LYS A 3 37.15 -38.16 -16.62
C LYS A 3 35.68 -38.01 -16.18
N GLU A 4 35.55 -37.81 -14.88
CA GLU A 4 34.35 -37.45 -14.13
C GLU A 4 33.68 -36.20 -14.65
N LYS A 5 32.34 -36.23 -14.61
CA LYS A 5 31.49 -35.04 -14.74
C LYS A 5 31.03 -34.63 -13.35
N ASP A 6 31.51 -33.53 -12.87
CA ASP A 6 30.92 -32.82 -11.74
C ASP A 6 29.66 -32.08 -12.19
N SER A 7 28.55 -32.46 -11.54
CA SER A 7 27.28 -31.78 -11.64
C SER A 7 27.18 -30.77 -10.50
N HIS A 8 27.29 -29.48 -10.80
CA HIS A 8 26.88 -28.44 -9.87
C HIS A 8 25.37 -28.18 -10.05
N GLN A 9 24.64 -28.54 -9.01
CA GLN A 9 23.29 -28.07 -8.79
C GLN A 9 23.36 -26.69 -8.10
N ASP A 10 23.11 -25.64 -8.85
CA ASP A 10 22.82 -24.33 -8.28
C ASP A 10 21.34 -24.30 -7.86
N SER A 11 21.13 -24.37 -6.55
CA SER A 11 19.85 -24.05 -5.95
C SER A 11 19.73 -22.52 -5.83
N HIS A 12 19.06 -21.90 -6.76
CA HIS A 12 18.64 -20.51 -6.60
C HIS A 12 17.51 -20.44 -5.57
N ASN A 13 17.86 -19.90 -4.42
CA ASN A 13 16.93 -19.49 -3.37
C ASN A 13 16.58 -18.02 -3.67
N ASP A 14 15.46 -17.81 -4.38
CA ASP A 14 14.94 -16.47 -4.59
C ASP A 14 14.34 -15.94 -3.30
N THR A 15 15.16 -15.21 -2.54
CA THR A 15 14.67 -14.33 -1.48
C THR A 15 14.23 -13.02 -2.13
N TYR A 16 12.93 -12.73 -2.09
CA TYR A 16 12.37 -11.44 -2.47
C TYR A 16 12.88 -10.37 -1.51
N ASP A 17 13.74 -9.50 -2.03
CA ASP A 17 14.13 -8.25 -1.38
C ASP A 17 13.02 -7.21 -1.58
N ASP A 18 12.53 -6.68 -0.47
CA ASP A 18 11.54 -5.60 -0.40
C ASP A 18 12.26 -4.24 -0.58
N ASP A 19 12.95 -4.09 -1.73
CA ASP A 19 13.76 -2.91 -2.05
C ASP A 19 12.93 -1.84 -2.79
N ASN A 20 12.01 -1.22 -2.06
CA ASN A 20 11.55 0.12 -2.43
C ASN A 20 11.92 1.17 -1.35
N ARG A 21 13.08 1.00 -0.75
CA ARG A 21 13.81 2.01 0.00
C ARG A 21 15.10 2.26 -0.74
N GLY A 22 15.36 3.50 -1.09
CA GLY A 22 16.65 3.88 -1.63
C GLY A 22 17.76 3.35 -0.72
N ASN A 23 18.59 2.47 -1.26
CA ASN A 23 19.78 1.82 -0.70
C ASN A 23 20.27 2.36 0.64
N LEU A 24 19.96 1.64 1.73
CA LEU A 24 20.81 1.65 2.91
C LEU A 24 20.86 0.26 3.53
N ILE A 25 21.78 -0.59 3.06
CA ILE A 25 22.16 -1.83 3.76
C ILE A 25 23.17 -1.43 4.83
N LEU A 26 22.76 -1.54 6.08
CA LEU A 26 23.64 -1.34 7.24
C LEU A 26 23.82 -2.66 7.98
N SER A 27 25.07 -3.02 8.18
CA SER A 27 25.50 -4.16 9.00
C SER A 27 25.03 -4.01 10.43
N LEU A 28 24.40 -5.05 10.97
CA LEU A 28 23.97 -5.15 12.37
C LEU A 28 25.20 -5.45 13.23
N ASP A 29 25.57 -4.52 14.12
CA ASP A 29 26.39 -4.81 15.29
C ASP A 29 25.52 -4.62 16.54
N GLU A 30 25.68 -5.60 17.45
CA GLU A 30 24.90 -5.78 18.66
C GLU A 30 25.15 -4.66 19.68
N ASP A 31 24.10 -3.90 20.05
CA ASP A 31 23.85 -3.37 21.40
C ASP A 31 22.51 -2.61 21.41
N VAL A 32 21.40 -3.36 21.59
CA VAL A 32 20.06 -2.75 21.72
C VAL A 32 19.60 -2.92 23.16
N ALA A 33 19.50 -1.81 23.89
CA ALA A 33 18.78 -1.77 25.16
C ALA A 33 17.28 -1.96 24.88
N GLU A 34 16.74 -3.10 25.32
CA GLU A 34 15.38 -3.54 25.18
C GLU A 34 14.43 -2.64 26.00
N ALA A 35 13.62 -1.83 25.32
CA ALA A 35 12.50 -1.17 25.97
C ALA A 35 11.45 -2.23 26.34
N ALA A 36 11.02 -2.28 27.61
CA ALA A 36 10.06 -3.24 28.11
C ALA A 36 8.76 -3.19 27.28
N PRO A 37 8.20 -4.36 26.90
CA PRO A 37 6.95 -4.40 26.15
C PRO A 37 5.81 -3.84 27.01
N PRO A 38 4.86 -3.10 26.41
CA PRO A 38 3.69 -2.63 27.13
C PRO A 38 2.90 -3.83 27.67
N THR A 39 2.28 -3.65 28.83
CA THR A 39 1.37 -4.63 29.45
C THR A 39 0.30 -5.03 28.43
N ILE A 40 0.21 -6.31 28.14
CA ILE A 40 -0.61 -6.92 27.10
C ILE A 40 -2.08 -6.72 27.49
N GLU A 41 -2.73 -5.67 26.99
CA GLU A 41 -4.16 -5.77 26.69
C GLU A 41 -4.27 -6.74 25.50
N GLU A 42 -5.13 -7.77 25.61
CA GLU A 42 -5.27 -8.77 24.57
C GLU A 42 -5.70 -8.11 23.26
N HIS A 43 -4.77 -8.03 22.31
CA HIS A 43 -5.09 -7.44 20.99
C HIS A 43 -6.18 -8.28 20.32
N PRO A 44 -7.25 -7.68 19.74
CA PRO A 44 -8.37 -8.41 19.16
C PRO A 44 -7.95 -9.56 18.24
N TYR A 45 -6.90 -9.39 17.44
CA TYR A 45 -6.39 -10.42 16.54
C TYR A 45 -5.81 -11.67 17.21
N GLN A 46 -5.57 -11.67 18.53
CA GLN A 46 -5.18 -12.89 19.25
C GLN A 46 -6.32 -13.91 19.30
N GLN A 47 -7.57 -13.44 19.17
CA GLN A 47 -8.75 -14.30 19.09
C GLN A 47 -8.99 -14.88 17.69
N LEU A 48 -8.30 -14.38 16.68
CA LEU A 48 -8.38 -14.86 15.30
C LEU A 48 -7.47 -16.09 15.10
N THR A 49 -7.86 -17.20 15.75
CA THR A 49 -7.16 -18.47 15.62
C THR A 49 -7.44 -19.14 14.25
N PRO A 50 -6.62 -20.10 13.81
CA PRO A 50 -6.89 -20.87 12.59
C PRO A 50 -8.29 -21.48 12.53
N ASP A 51 -8.80 -22.00 13.66
CA ASP A 51 -10.15 -22.56 13.74
C ASP A 51 -11.22 -21.48 13.49
N VAL A 52 -11.03 -20.27 14.05
CA VAL A 52 -11.93 -19.13 13.81
C VAL A 52 -11.96 -18.72 12.34
N VAL A 53 -10.80 -18.77 11.68
CA VAL A 53 -10.72 -18.45 10.25
C VAL A 53 -11.47 -19.49 9.41
N ILE A 54 -11.29 -20.79 9.73
CA ILE A 54 -12.00 -21.88 9.05
C ILE A 54 -13.51 -21.75 9.28
N ASP A 55 -13.94 -21.63 10.55
CA ASP A 55 -15.36 -21.48 10.92
C ASP A 55 -16.01 -20.29 10.20
N ALA A 56 -15.28 -19.16 10.07
CA ALA A 56 -15.79 -17.99 9.36
C ALA A 56 -16.03 -18.29 7.86
N VAL A 57 -15.14 -19.00 7.21
CA VAL A 57 -15.31 -19.43 5.81
C VAL A 57 -16.49 -20.39 5.70
N GLU A 58 -16.59 -21.37 6.59
CA GLU A 58 -17.65 -22.39 6.58
C GLU A 58 -19.03 -21.77 6.88
N SER A 59 -19.08 -20.68 7.66
CA SER A 59 -20.32 -19.94 7.89
C SER A 59 -20.94 -19.36 6.61
N THR A 60 -20.15 -19.21 5.55
CA THR A 60 -20.62 -18.76 4.22
C THR A 60 -21.08 -19.92 3.31
N GLY A 61 -21.16 -21.14 3.85
CA GLY A 61 -21.55 -22.33 3.10
C GLY A 61 -20.44 -22.99 2.27
N ARG A 62 -19.19 -22.55 2.41
CA ARG A 62 -18.01 -23.13 1.75
C ARG A 62 -17.30 -24.07 2.72
N LEU A 63 -17.28 -25.37 2.44
CA LEU A 63 -16.59 -26.34 3.27
C LEU A 63 -15.06 -26.21 3.05
N SER A 64 -14.32 -26.05 4.13
CA SER A 64 -12.85 -26.03 4.10
C SER A 64 -12.28 -27.44 4.09
N ASP A 65 -11.13 -27.61 3.42
CA ASP A 65 -10.29 -28.81 3.54
C ASP A 65 -9.24 -28.69 4.65
N ALA A 66 -9.40 -27.71 5.52
CA ALA A 66 -8.53 -27.37 6.65
C ALA A 66 -7.12 -26.90 6.28
N ARG A 67 -6.78 -26.71 5.00
CA ARG A 67 -5.52 -26.08 4.61
C ARG A 67 -5.65 -24.58 4.73
N ILE A 68 -4.79 -23.98 5.57
CA ILE A 68 -4.74 -22.56 5.81
C ILE A 68 -3.31 -22.06 5.67
N LEU A 69 -3.12 -20.94 5.00
CA LEU A 69 -1.83 -20.26 4.85
C LEU A 69 -2.03 -18.78 5.14
N ALA A 70 -1.36 -18.27 6.16
CA ALA A 70 -1.32 -16.82 6.41
C ALA A 70 -0.52 -16.14 5.28
N LEU A 71 -1.07 -15.09 4.71
CA LEU A 71 -0.41 -14.28 3.70
C LEU A 71 0.22 -13.04 4.35
N ASN A 72 1.23 -12.48 3.67
CA ASN A 72 1.90 -11.28 4.13
C ASN A 72 0.93 -10.09 4.08
N SER A 73 0.40 -9.72 5.23
CA SER A 73 -0.47 -8.55 5.40
C SER A 73 -0.35 -8.06 6.83
N TYR A 74 -0.01 -6.79 6.98
CA TYR A 74 0.21 -6.19 8.30
C TYR A 74 -1.02 -5.46 8.82
N GLU A 75 -1.75 -4.79 7.95
CA GLU A 75 -2.93 -4.01 8.33
C GLU A 75 -4.10 -4.92 8.70
N ASN A 76 -4.48 -5.75 7.78
CA ASN A 76 -5.53 -6.75 7.96
C ASN A 76 -4.91 -8.12 8.30
N ARG A 77 -5.73 -9.13 8.53
CA ARG A 77 -5.25 -10.52 8.55
C ARG A 77 -5.81 -11.22 7.31
N VAL A 78 -4.91 -11.68 6.47
CA VAL A 78 -5.25 -12.29 5.19
C VAL A 78 -4.77 -13.73 5.16
N TYR A 79 -5.67 -14.64 4.79
CA TYR A 79 -5.39 -16.06 4.71
C TYR A 79 -5.83 -16.63 3.37
N GLN A 80 -5.04 -17.54 2.84
CA GLN A 80 -5.52 -18.46 1.82
C GLN A 80 -6.10 -19.69 2.53
N VAL A 81 -7.34 -20.04 2.22
CA VAL A 81 -8.05 -21.20 2.78
C VAL A 81 -8.39 -22.16 1.65
N GLY A 82 -8.02 -23.42 1.83
CA GLY A 82 -8.39 -24.49 0.90
C GLY A 82 -9.88 -24.84 1.03
N ILE A 83 -10.54 -25.04 -0.09
CA ILE A 83 -11.97 -25.41 -0.16
C ILE A 83 -12.07 -26.86 -0.62
N ASP A 84 -12.93 -27.64 0.06
CA ASP A 84 -13.18 -29.03 -0.34
C ASP A 84 -13.84 -29.05 -1.74
N GLN A 85 -13.22 -29.81 -2.65
CA GLN A 85 -13.64 -29.94 -4.07
C GLN A 85 -13.75 -28.58 -4.81
N GLY A 86 -13.03 -27.54 -4.37
CA GLY A 86 -13.03 -26.21 -4.96
C GLY A 86 -11.64 -25.57 -5.05
N GLU A 87 -11.59 -24.42 -5.72
CA GLU A 87 -10.38 -23.60 -5.72
C GLU A 87 -10.21 -22.90 -4.36
N PRO A 88 -8.96 -22.74 -3.89
CA PRO A 88 -8.69 -21.99 -2.67
C PRO A 88 -9.20 -20.55 -2.78
N VAL A 89 -9.63 -20.01 -1.65
CA VAL A 89 -10.08 -18.62 -1.55
C VAL A 89 -9.11 -17.80 -0.69
N ILE A 90 -9.14 -16.49 -0.87
CA ILE A 90 -8.46 -15.53 -0.01
C ILE A 90 -9.49 -14.91 0.92
N VAL A 91 -9.22 -14.95 2.22
CA VAL A 91 -10.08 -14.41 3.26
C VAL A 91 -9.37 -13.24 3.92
N LYS A 92 -9.97 -12.06 3.87
CA LYS A 92 -9.46 -10.83 4.47
C LYS A 92 -10.30 -10.47 5.68
N PHE A 93 -9.71 -10.50 6.88
CA PHE A 93 -10.29 -9.99 8.10
C PHE A 93 -9.84 -8.56 8.31
N TYR A 94 -10.79 -7.64 8.33
CA TYR A 94 -10.51 -6.22 8.49
C TYR A 94 -10.06 -5.90 9.91
N ARG A 95 -9.08 -5.00 10.02
CA ARG A 95 -8.67 -4.49 11.33
C ARG A 95 -9.86 -3.80 12.01
N PRO A 96 -10.20 -4.19 13.24
CA PRO A 96 -11.22 -3.48 14.02
C PRO A 96 -10.94 -1.97 14.07
N ASP A 97 -12.01 -1.19 13.99
CA ASP A 97 -12.01 0.28 14.11
C ASP A 97 -11.23 1.06 13.04
N ARG A 98 -10.66 0.40 12.03
CA ARG A 98 -10.00 1.10 10.92
C ARG A 98 -11.00 1.71 9.94
N TRP A 99 -11.92 0.90 9.44
CA TRP A 99 -12.92 1.29 8.46
C TRP A 99 -14.33 1.02 8.97
N THR A 100 -15.26 1.91 8.67
CA THR A 100 -16.66 1.66 8.85
C THR A 100 -17.18 0.68 7.79
N VAL A 101 -18.29 -0.01 8.07
CA VAL A 101 -18.95 -0.90 7.08
C VAL A 101 -19.23 -0.15 5.78
N ALA A 102 -19.70 1.11 5.84
CA ALA A 102 -19.97 1.91 4.66
C ALA A 102 -18.72 2.15 3.81
N GLN A 103 -17.57 2.37 4.43
CA GLN A 103 -16.29 2.54 3.72
C GLN A 103 -15.81 1.24 3.07
N ILE A 104 -15.98 0.10 3.72
CA ILE A 104 -15.61 -1.22 3.16
C ILE A 104 -16.52 -1.55 1.98
N ILE A 105 -17.82 -1.37 2.13
CA ILE A 105 -18.77 -1.65 1.03
C ILE A 105 -18.53 -0.74 -0.16
N GLU A 106 -18.23 0.53 0.05
CA GLU A 106 -17.94 1.46 -1.05
C GLU A 106 -16.67 1.06 -1.85
N GLU A 107 -15.64 0.52 -1.18
CA GLU A 107 -14.47 -0.08 -1.84
C GLU A 107 -14.88 -1.33 -2.65
N HIS A 108 -15.72 -2.21 -2.08
CA HIS A 108 -16.21 -3.40 -2.77
C HIS A 108 -17.04 -3.06 -4.01
N GLU A 109 -17.94 -2.09 -3.91
CA GLU A 109 -18.75 -1.62 -5.02
C GLU A 109 -17.89 -1.00 -6.13
N PHE A 110 -16.86 -0.25 -5.75
CA PHE A 110 -15.93 0.34 -6.71
C PHE A 110 -15.14 -0.76 -7.45
N THR A 111 -14.57 -1.73 -6.75
CA THR A 111 -13.84 -2.84 -7.37
C THR A 111 -14.74 -3.72 -8.21
N GLN A 112 -15.98 -3.98 -7.79
CA GLN A 112 -16.96 -4.70 -8.60
C GLN A 112 -17.28 -3.95 -9.89
N LYS A 113 -17.49 -2.63 -9.80
CA LYS A 113 -17.73 -1.79 -10.98
C LYS A 113 -16.57 -1.80 -11.98
N LEU A 114 -15.33 -1.80 -11.48
CA LEU A 114 -14.14 -1.94 -12.32
C LEU A 114 -14.12 -3.30 -13.03
N TYR A 115 -14.43 -4.36 -12.31
CA TYR A 115 -14.49 -5.73 -12.84
C TYR A 115 -15.57 -5.88 -13.92
N ASP A 116 -16.75 -5.32 -13.71
CA ASP A 116 -17.87 -5.36 -14.66
C ASP A 116 -17.55 -4.61 -15.98
N LEU A 117 -16.54 -3.76 -15.97
CA LEU A 117 -16.01 -3.03 -17.13
C LEU A 117 -14.75 -3.69 -17.72
N ASP A 118 -14.52 -4.98 -17.44
CA ASP A 118 -13.36 -5.74 -17.91
C ASP A 118 -12.00 -5.11 -17.53
N ILE A 119 -11.95 -4.41 -16.38
CA ILE A 119 -10.68 -3.97 -15.80
C ILE A 119 -10.17 -5.09 -14.89
N PRO A 120 -8.88 -5.49 -15.00
CA PRO A 120 -8.35 -6.64 -14.29
C PRO A 120 -8.10 -6.33 -12.81
N VAL A 121 -9.14 -6.34 -12.03
CA VAL A 121 -9.17 -6.23 -10.58
C VAL A 121 -9.75 -7.50 -9.96
N VAL A 122 -9.60 -7.67 -8.67
CA VAL A 122 -10.09 -8.85 -7.94
C VAL A 122 -11.12 -8.42 -6.90
N PRO A 123 -12.41 -8.34 -7.27
CA PRO A 123 -13.46 -7.96 -6.32
C PRO A 123 -13.76 -9.10 -5.34
N PRO A 124 -14.31 -8.79 -4.16
CA PRO A 124 -14.79 -9.81 -3.22
C PRO A 124 -15.99 -10.57 -3.78
N LEU A 125 -16.11 -11.82 -3.34
CA LEU A 125 -17.24 -12.69 -3.67
C LEU A 125 -18.48 -12.31 -2.85
N GLU A 126 -19.66 -12.54 -3.40
CA GLU A 126 -20.88 -12.58 -2.60
C GLU A 126 -20.87 -13.81 -1.68
N ILE A 127 -21.01 -13.56 -0.37
CA ILE A 127 -20.91 -14.58 0.69
C ILE A 127 -22.14 -14.69 1.56
N GLN A 128 -23.10 -13.76 1.39
CA GLN A 128 -24.38 -13.74 2.12
C GLN A 128 -25.44 -12.96 1.35
N GLU A 129 -26.72 -13.15 1.72
CA GLU A 129 -27.79 -12.30 1.21
C GLU A 129 -27.91 -11.00 2.02
N GLY A 130 -28.50 -9.96 1.45
CA GLY A 130 -28.86 -8.72 2.15
C GLY A 130 -28.11 -7.48 1.67
N ALA A 131 -27.96 -6.49 2.55
CA ALA A 131 -27.41 -5.17 2.21
C ALA A 131 -25.89 -5.15 2.06
N THR A 132 -25.19 -6.15 2.60
CA THR A 132 -23.71 -6.25 2.54
C THR A 132 -23.29 -7.63 2.02
N PRO A 133 -23.60 -7.96 0.74
CA PRO A 133 -23.44 -9.33 0.24
C PRO A 133 -21.99 -9.81 0.22
N THR A 134 -21.04 -8.90 0.16
CA THR A 134 -19.59 -9.17 0.09
C THR A 134 -18.85 -9.04 1.41
N LEU A 135 -19.56 -8.63 2.50
CA LEU A 135 -19.00 -8.40 3.84
C LEU A 135 -19.83 -9.11 4.89
N ALA A 136 -19.25 -10.06 5.59
CA ALA A 136 -19.88 -10.73 6.72
C ALA A 136 -19.15 -10.40 8.02
N GLU A 137 -19.76 -10.78 9.13
CA GLU A 137 -19.18 -10.68 10.47
C GLU A 137 -19.13 -12.07 11.11
N PHE A 138 -18.00 -12.41 11.74
CA PHE A 138 -17.85 -13.63 12.50
C PHE A 138 -17.02 -13.37 13.77
N LYS A 139 -17.56 -13.68 14.93
CA LYS A 139 -16.95 -13.47 16.26
C LYS A 139 -16.38 -12.05 16.45
N GLY A 140 -17.09 -11.03 15.97
CA GLY A 140 -16.69 -9.62 16.08
C GLY A 140 -15.70 -9.13 15.02
N PHE A 141 -15.33 -9.97 14.05
CA PHE A 141 -14.50 -9.56 12.92
C PHE A 141 -15.33 -9.42 11.65
N HIS A 142 -15.23 -8.28 11.01
CA HIS A 142 -15.67 -8.16 9.63
C HIS A 142 -14.70 -8.89 8.71
N PHE A 143 -15.22 -9.64 7.74
CA PHE A 143 -14.39 -10.33 6.77
C PHE A 143 -15.06 -10.40 5.40
N SER A 144 -14.21 -10.55 4.39
CA SER A 144 -14.60 -10.75 3.00
C SER A 144 -13.80 -11.87 2.38
N ILE A 145 -14.36 -12.50 1.36
CA ILE A 145 -13.74 -13.61 0.64
C ILE A 145 -13.51 -13.19 -0.80
N TYR A 146 -12.30 -13.43 -1.30
CA TYR A 146 -11.86 -13.11 -2.66
C TYR A 146 -11.48 -14.38 -3.41
N PRO A 147 -11.64 -14.43 -4.75
CA PRO A 147 -11.03 -15.47 -5.54
C PRO A 147 -9.51 -15.36 -5.43
N ARG A 148 -8.83 -16.51 -5.44
CA ARG A 148 -7.38 -16.54 -5.44
C ARG A 148 -6.84 -16.10 -6.80
N GLN A 149 -6.14 -14.97 -6.82
CA GLN A 149 -5.38 -14.50 -7.99
C GLN A 149 -3.89 -14.73 -7.74
N GLY A 150 -3.23 -15.43 -8.63
CA GLY A 150 -1.78 -15.57 -8.63
C GLY A 150 -1.13 -14.59 -9.60
N GLY A 151 0.15 -14.31 -9.41
CA GLY A 151 0.94 -13.43 -10.26
C GLY A 151 2.26 -13.07 -9.60
N ARG A 152 3.10 -12.33 -10.29
CA ARG A 152 4.35 -11.71 -9.78
C ARG A 152 4.25 -10.19 -9.90
N ALA A 153 5.07 -9.46 -9.19
CA ALA A 153 5.15 -8.02 -9.37
C ALA A 153 5.55 -7.67 -10.84
N PRO A 154 5.09 -6.54 -11.40
CA PRO A 154 5.52 -6.08 -12.72
C PRO A 154 7.00 -5.73 -12.73
N GLU A 155 7.64 -5.89 -13.87
CA GLU A 155 9.04 -5.47 -14.11
C GLU A 155 9.03 -4.00 -14.49
N LEU A 156 9.48 -3.11 -13.58
CA LEU A 156 9.45 -1.65 -13.79
C LEU A 156 10.53 -1.12 -14.75
N ASP A 157 11.50 -1.92 -15.12
CA ASP A 157 12.48 -1.66 -16.17
C ASP A 157 11.96 -2.06 -17.57
N ASN A 158 10.87 -2.81 -17.64
CA ASN A 158 10.18 -3.17 -18.87
C ASN A 158 9.16 -2.08 -19.26
N LEU A 159 9.47 -1.33 -20.30
CA LEU A 159 8.64 -0.21 -20.78
C LEU A 159 7.25 -0.67 -21.26
N ASP A 160 7.14 -1.86 -21.85
CA ASP A 160 5.85 -2.41 -22.28
C ASP A 160 4.95 -2.69 -21.07
N HIS A 161 5.53 -3.13 -19.94
CA HIS A 161 4.77 -3.29 -18.70
C HIS A 161 4.28 -1.93 -18.17
N LEU A 162 5.13 -0.90 -18.20
CA LEU A 162 4.76 0.44 -17.74
C LEU A 162 3.68 1.06 -18.61
N TYR A 163 3.78 0.92 -19.93
CA TYR A 163 2.74 1.37 -20.85
C TYR A 163 1.40 0.69 -20.56
N GLN A 164 1.38 -0.63 -20.38
CA GLN A 164 0.17 -1.37 -20.03
C GLN A 164 -0.39 -0.97 -18.66
N LEU A 165 0.48 -0.77 -17.66
CA LEU A 165 0.06 -0.26 -16.35
C LEU A 165 -0.62 1.10 -16.51
N GLY A 166 -0.03 2.01 -17.30
CA GLY A 166 -0.64 3.29 -17.65
C GLY A 166 -2.04 3.11 -18.24
N GLN A 167 -2.21 2.23 -19.22
CA GLN A 167 -3.51 1.96 -19.85
C GLN A 167 -4.58 1.52 -18.83
N PHE A 168 -4.24 0.58 -17.94
CA PHE A 168 -5.23 0.08 -16.98
C PHE A 168 -5.49 1.07 -15.84
N ILE A 169 -4.47 1.81 -15.36
CA ILE A 169 -4.69 2.88 -14.37
C ILE A 169 -5.53 4.00 -15.00
N GLY A 170 -5.30 4.36 -16.26
CA GLY A 170 -6.15 5.31 -16.99
C GLY A 170 -7.62 4.86 -17.05
N ARG A 171 -7.86 3.57 -17.26
CA ARG A 171 -9.23 3.00 -17.21
C ARG A 171 -9.84 3.04 -15.81
N ILE A 172 -9.06 2.69 -14.77
CA ILE A 172 -9.50 2.80 -13.37
C ILE A 172 -9.90 4.24 -13.05
N HIS A 173 -9.07 5.21 -13.45
CA HIS A 173 -9.30 6.63 -13.18
C HIS A 173 -10.47 7.21 -14.00
N ALA A 174 -10.69 6.76 -15.22
CA ALA A 174 -11.90 7.12 -16.01
C ALA A 174 -13.19 6.69 -15.30
N VAL A 175 -13.18 5.51 -14.68
CA VAL A 175 -14.29 5.06 -13.82
C VAL A 175 -14.34 5.88 -12.54
N GLY A 176 -13.20 6.08 -11.87
CA GLY A 176 -13.11 6.86 -10.63
C GLY A 176 -13.61 8.29 -10.75
N ALA A 177 -13.39 8.93 -11.91
CA ALA A 177 -13.92 10.27 -12.20
C ALA A 177 -15.47 10.28 -12.30
N SER A 178 -16.09 9.19 -12.69
CA SER A 178 -17.55 9.04 -12.79
C SER A 178 -18.20 8.44 -11.55
N TYR A 179 -17.41 7.94 -10.61
CA TYR A 179 -17.85 7.27 -9.39
C TYR A 179 -17.18 7.91 -8.15
N PRO A 180 -17.61 9.11 -7.72
CA PRO A 180 -17.00 9.79 -6.59
C PRO A 180 -17.33 9.06 -5.28
N PHE A 181 -16.32 8.81 -4.45
CA PHE A 181 -16.50 8.24 -3.11
C PHE A 181 -17.26 9.19 -2.20
N LYS A 182 -18.13 8.63 -1.36
CA LYS A 182 -18.95 9.34 -0.37
C LYS A 182 -18.47 9.10 1.06
N HIS A 183 -17.89 7.94 1.31
CA HIS A 183 -17.49 7.48 2.64
C HIS A 183 -15.97 7.34 2.76
N ARG A 184 -15.28 6.98 1.67
CA ARG A 184 -13.82 6.83 1.65
C ARG A 184 -13.13 8.17 1.90
N ILE A 185 -11.91 8.08 2.44
CA ILE A 185 -11.14 9.26 2.80
C ILE A 185 -10.69 10.05 1.57
N HIS A 186 -10.39 11.33 1.81
CA HIS A 186 -9.72 12.19 0.84
C HIS A 186 -8.24 12.33 1.22
N LEU A 187 -7.36 12.34 0.23
CA LEU A 187 -5.97 12.66 0.42
C LEU A 187 -5.86 14.14 0.79
N ARG A 188 -5.45 14.41 2.03
CA ARG A 188 -5.33 15.77 2.58
C ARG A 188 -4.07 15.92 3.39
N VAL A 189 -3.43 17.09 3.28
CA VAL A 189 -2.22 17.42 4.06
C VAL A 189 -2.49 17.30 5.56
N ASN A 190 -3.67 17.74 6.01
CA ASN A 190 -4.02 17.62 7.43
C ASN A 190 -4.06 16.16 7.91
N ALA A 191 -4.68 15.25 7.16
CA ALA A 191 -4.86 13.85 7.57
C ALA A 191 -3.53 13.06 7.53
N PHE A 192 -2.79 13.20 6.44
CA PHE A 192 -1.56 12.42 6.19
C PHE A 192 -0.30 13.07 6.78
N GLY A 193 -0.29 14.40 6.93
CA GLY A 193 0.83 15.18 7.47
C GLY A 193 0.62 15.58 8.92
N HIS A 194 -0.17 16.64 9.17
CA HIS A 194 -0.33 17.24 10.50
C HIS A 194 -0.79 16.25 11.57
N SER A 195 -1.84 15.45 11.28
CA SER A 195 -2.33 14.45 12.23
C SER A 195 -1.31 13.34 12.50
N SER A 196 -0.46 13.01 11.52
CA SER A 196 0.60 12.01 11.67
C SER A 196 1.71 12.52 12.58
N VAL A 197 2.19 13.74 12.34
CA VAL A 197 3.22 14.38 13.18
C VAL A 197 2.72 14.57 14.61
N ALA A 198 1.49 15.10 14.77
CA ALA A 198 0.89 15.29 16.09
C ALA A 198 0.80 13.98 16.88
N TYR A 199 0.33 12.91 16.22
CA TYR A 199 0.23 11.59 16.86
C TYR A 199 1.57 11.09 17.40
N LEU A 200 2.65 11.20 16.62
CA LEU A 200 3.99 10.75 17.02
C LEU A 200 4.52 11.53 18.20
N LEU A 201 4.31 12.85 18.23
CA LEU A 201 4.74 13.73 19.30
C LEU A 201 3.93 13.52 20.60
N ASP A 202 2.60 13.41 20.47
CA ASP A 202 1.69 13.32 21.62
C ASP A 202 1.76 11.96 22.32
N ASN A 203 2.11 10.90 21.58
CA ASN A 203 2.21 9.54 22.12
C ASN A 203 3.65 9.12 22.47
N GLY A 204 4.60 10.06 22.48
CA GLY A 204 5.94 9.85 23.00
C GLY A 204 6.81 8.89 22.19
N PHE A 205 6.54 8.75 20.88
CA PHE A 205 7.37 7.93 20.00
C PHE A 205 8.72 8.57 19.69
N ILE A 206 8.77 9.90 19.67
CA ILE A 206 10.00 10.64 19.37
C ILE A 206 10.87 10.72 20.62
N PRO A 207 12.14 10.23 20.60
CA PRO A 207 13.08 10.38 21.71
C PRO A 207 13.25 11.84 22.13
N ASN A 208 13.37 12.09 23.43
CA ASN A 208 13.46 13.45 23.98
C ASN A 208 14.60 14.27 23.36
N GLU A 209 15.73 13.63 23.07
CA GLU A 209 16.93 14.24 22.48
C GLU A 209 16.69 14.70 21.04
N LEU A 210 15.78 14.03 20.32
CA LEU A 210 15.44 14.33 18.93
C LEU A 210 14.17 15.16 18.80
N ARG A 211 13.40 15.34 19.86
CA ARG A 211 12.08 15.95 19.82
C ARG A 211 12.10 17.35 19.19
N ALA A 212 12.98 18.22 19.63
CA ALA A 212 13.07 19.59 19.09
C ALA A 212 13.49 19.61 17.61
N ALA A 213 14.39 18.69 17.20
CA ALA A 213 14.82 18.56 15.82
C ALA A 213 13.68 18.04 14.93
N TYR A 214 12.94 17.04 15.41
CA TYR A 214 11.78 16.48 14.71
C TYR A 214 10.65 17.50 14.57
N GLU A 215 10.28 18.21 15.64
CA GLU A 215 9.26 19.29 15.61
C GLU A 215 9.62 20.37 14.58
N SER A 216 10.87 20.83 14.58
CA SER A 216 11.33 21.87 13.66
C SER A 216 11.27 21.40 12.19
N ILE A 217 11.85 20.22 11.90
CA ILE A 217 11.93 19.75 10.51
C ILE A 217 10.57 19.31 9.96
N SER A 218 9.72 18.69 10.78
CA SER A 218 8.38 18.30 10.35
C SER A 218 7.50 19.51 10.08
N GLN A 219 7.62 20.57 10.88
CA GLN A 219 6.93 21.83 10.63
C GLN A 219 7.40 22.51 9.33
N GLU A 220 8.70 22.56 9.09
CA GLU A 220 9.28 23.11 7.87
C GLU A 220 8.79 22.32 6.65
N LEU A 221 8.83 20.99 6.72
CA LEU A 221 8.35 20.10 5.65
C LEU A 221 6.86 20.31 5.36
N LEU A 222 6.02 20.36 6.39
CA LEU A 222 4.58 20.57 6.23
C LEU A 222 4.26 21.92 5.60
N LEU A 223 4.93 23.00 6.02
CA LEU A 223 4.79 24.31 5.39
C LEU A 223 5.21 24.31 3.92
N ALA A 224 6.29 23.60 3.59
CA ALA A 224 6.72 23.45 2.21
C ALA A 224 5.69 22.66 1.37
N ILE A 225 5.13 21.56 1.91
CA ILE A 225 4.07 20.78 1.25
C ILE A 225 2.81 21.61 1.01
N GLU A 226 2.38 22.39 1.99
CA GLU A 226 1.20 23.28 1.86
C GLU A 226 1.35 24.28 0.72
N GLY A 227 2.57 24.73 0.43
CA GLY A 227 2.87 25.62 -0.69
C GLY A 227 2.54 25.02 -2.08
N PHE A 228 2.39 23.71 -2.20
CA PHE A 228 1.98 23.04 -3.44
C PHE A 228 0.46 23.03 -3.66
N ASP A 229 -0.32 23.34 -2.63
CA ASP A 229 -1.79 23.39 -2.68
C ASP A 229 -2.41 22.14 -3.32
N ILE A 230 -2.10 20.96 -2.73
CA ILE A 230 -2.51 19.63 -3.22
C ILE A 230 -4.05 19.54 -3.35
N GLU A 231 -4.77 20.24 -2.49
CA GLU A 231 -6.24 20.27 -2.43
C GLU A 231 -6.84 21.34 -3.33
N SER A 232 -6.03 21.96 -4.18
CA SER A 232 -6.48 23.01 -5.10
C SER A 232 -7.50 22.49 -6.11
N ALA A 233 -8.46 23.35 -6.45
CA ALA A 233 -9.39 23.13 -7.56
C ALA A 233 -8.72 23.02 -8.95
N ALA A 234 -7.42 23.34 -9.05
CA ALA A 234 -6.63 23.11 -10.26
C ALA A 234 -6.38 21.63 -10.54
N PHE A 235 -6.52 20.77 -9.52
CA PHE A 235 -6.39 19.31 -9.63
C PHE A 235 -7.76 18.66 -9.49
N THR A 236 -8.10 17.80 -10.45
CA THR A 236 -9.35 17.05 -10.36
C THR A 236 -9.15 15.87 -9.41
N ALA A 237 -9.79 15.94 -8.24
CA ALA A 237 -9.80 14.81 -7.33
C ALA A 237 -10.79 13.76 -7.83
N ILE A 238 -10.31 12.52 -7.98
CA ILE A 238 -11.07 11.36 -8.45
C ILE A 238 -10.95 10.21 -7.47
N SER A 239 -11.78 9.19 -7.59
CA SER A 239 -11.63 7.96 -6.83
C SER A 239 -10.45 7.15 -7.38
N LEU A 240 -9.53 6.77 -6.50
CA LEU A 240 -8.24 6.15 -6.79
C LEU A 240 -8.12 4.78 -6.12
N HIS A 241 -7.14 4.00 -6.58
CA HIS A 241 -6.62 2.86 -5.83
C HIS A 241 -6.00 3.31 -4.49
N GLY A 242 -5.25 4.41 -4.51
CA GLY A 242 -4.69 5.08 -3.34
C GLY A 242 -3.33 4.55 -2.88
N ASP A 243 -3.06 3.26 -3.06
CA ASP A 243 -1.78 2.61 -2.75
C ASP A 243 -1.29 1.74 -3.91
N CYS A 244 -1.25 2.32 -5.12
CA CYS A 244 -0.93 1.63 -6.37
C CYS A 244 0.60 1.45 -6.53
N HIS A 245 1.21 0.61 -5.69
CA HIS A 245 2.62 0.24 -5.80
C HIS A 245 2.79 -1.14 -6.47
N PRO A 246 4.01 -1.52 -6.93
CA PRO A 246 4.23 -2.79 -7.65
C PRO A 246 3.78 -4.04 -6.89
N GLY A 247 3.82 -4.03 -5.54
CA GLY A 247 3.35 -5.14 -4.71
C GLY A 247 1.84 -5.38 -4.76
N ASN A 248 1.05 -4.37 -5.14
CA ASN A 248 -0.39 -4.46 -5.30
C ASN A 248 -0.81 -4.71 -6.77
N VAL A 249 0.15 -5.07 -7.62
CA VAL A 249 -0.10 -5.47 -9.01
C VAL A 249 0.45 -6.87 -9.24
N LEU A 250 -0.43 -7.80 -9.60
CA LEU A 250 -0.08 -9.18 -9.90
C LEU A 250 -0.02 -9.36 -11.43
N TRP A 251 1.20 -9.47 -11.96
CA TRP A 251 1.41 -9.70 -13.39
C TRP A 251 1.24 -11.18 -13.73
N ARG A 252 0.28 -11.48 -14.58
CA ARG A 252 0.00 -12.85 -15.04
C ARG A 252 -0.65 -12.84 -16.43
N ASP A 253 -0.31 -13.82 -17.25
CA ASP A 253 -0.87 -13.98 -18.60
C ASP A 253 -0.74 -12.69 -19.45
N ASP A 254 0.45 -12.08 -19.37
CA ASP A 254 0.87 -10.85 -20.05
C ASP A 254 0.00 -9.61 -19.75
N ARG A 255 -0.62 -9.56 -18.57
CA ARG A 255 -1.38 -8.39 -18.12
C ARG A 255 -1.33 -8.19 -16.59
N PRO A 256 -1.51 -6.94 -16.11
CA PRO A 256 -1.61 -6.66 -14.70
C PRO A 256 -2.99 -7.08 -14.15
N HIS A 257 -3.03 -7.43 -12.85
CA HIS A 257 -4.24 -7.55 -12.04
C HIS A 257 -4.03 -6.71 -10.78
N PHE A 258 -4.87 -5.70 -10.59
CA PHE A 258 -4.78 -4.81 -9.43
C PHE A 258 -5.52 -5.43 -8.25
N VAL A 259 -4.88 -5.44 -7.09
CA VAL A 259 -5.40 -6.02 -5.86
C VAL A 259 -5.23 -5.03 -4.70
N ASP A 260 -5.92 -5.29 -3.60
CA ASP A 260 -5.82 -4.54 -2.34
C ASP A 260 -6.20 -3.06 -2.45
N PHE A 261 -7.45 -2.81 -2.79
CA PHE A 261 -8.06 -1.47 -2.78
C PHE A 261 -8.40 -0.96 -1.36
N ASP A 262 -7.80 -1.56 -0.32
CA ASP A 262 -8.08 -1.22 1.09
C ASP A 262 -7.79 0.25 1.42
N ASP A 263 -6.87 0.88 0.71
CA ASP A 263 -6.53 2.29 0.83
C ASP A 263 -7.15 3.18 -0.27
N ALA A 264 -8.16 2.66 -0.98
CA ALA A 264 -8.89 3.45 -1.97
C ALA A 264 -9.38 4.78 -1.38
N MET A 265 -9.12 5.87 -2.09
CA MET A 265 -9.34 7.23 -1.59
C MET A 265 -9.66 8.20 -2.72
N THR A 266 -10.07 9.41 -2.38
CA THR A 266 -10.21 10.50 -3.34
C THR A 266 -8.93 11.34 -3.35
N GLY A 267 -8.37 11.59 -4.53
CA GLY A 267 -7.15 12.39 -4.67
C GLY A 267 -6.78 12.70 -6.13
N PRO A 268 -5.62 13.34 -6.37
CA PRO A 268 -5.11 13.61 -7.71
C PRO A 268 -4.62 12.33 -8.38
N ALA A 269 -4.75 12.22 -9.70
CA ALA A 269 -4.41 11.02 -10.48
C ALA A 269 -2.95 10.58 -10.29
N ILE A 270 -2.03 11.52 -10.14
CA ILE A 270 -0.60 11.24 -9.95
C ILE A 270 -0.32 10.36 -8.72
N GLN A 271 -1.23 10.31 -7.72
CA GLN A 271 -1.07 9.46 -6.54
C GLN A 271 -0.87 7.99 -6.89
N ASP A 272 -1.59 7.47 -7.88
CA ASP A 272 -1.49 6.07 -8.30
C ASP A 272 -0.37 5.82 -9.33
N LEU A 273 0.33 6.85 -9.79
CA LEU A 273 1.35 6.73 -10.82
C LEU A 273 2.78 6.84 -10.26
N TRP A 274 3.03 7.76 -9.32
CA TRP A 274 4.38 8.05 -8.85
C TRP A 274 5.05 6.88 -8.13
N MET A 275 4.29 6.00 -7.49
CA MET A 275 4.82 4.83 -6.78
C MET A 275 5.36 3.73 -7.70
N LEU A 276 5.12 3.84 -9.00
CA LEU A 276 5.70 2.97 -10.04
C LEU A 276 7.06 3.47 -10.55
N LEU A 277 7.50 4.66 -10.11
CA LEU A 277 8.74 5.27 -10.57
C LEU A 277 9.91 4.87 -9.68
N SER A 278 11.03 4.49 -10.30
CA SER A 278 12.25 4.06 -9.59
C SER A 278 13.53 4.51 -10.30
N GLY A 279 14.65 4.47 -9.57
CA GLY A 279 15.95 4.85 -10.10
C GLY A 279 16.21 6.36 -10.09
N ASP A 280 17.14 6.81 -10.92
CA ASP A 280 17.51 8.22 -11.07
C ASP A 280 16.46 9.04 -11.84
N SER A 281 16.64 10.36 -11.90
CA SER A 281 15.69 11.27 -12.58
C SER A 281 15.48 10.92 -14.05
N ALA A 282 16.52 10.47 -14.76
CA ALA A 282 16.39 10.11 -16.18
C ALA A 282 15.58 8.82 -16.36
N ASN A 283 15.76 7.83 -15.48
CA ASN A 283 14.95 6.61 -15.47
C ASN A 283 13.49 6.93 -15.11
N LYS A 284 13.25 7.70 -14.04
CA LYS A 284 11.91 8.13 -13.64
C LYS A 284 11.19 8.89 -14.75
N GLN A 285 11.89 9.78 -15.45
CA GLN A 285 11.33 10.53 -16.58
C GLN A 285 10.91 9.60 -17.72
N ARG A 286 11.75 8.62 -18.08
CA ARG A 286 11.44 7.65 -19.12
C ARG A 286 10.26 6.75 -18.71
N GLN A 287 10.26 6.23 -17.49
CA GLN A 287 9.17 5.42 -16.94
C GLN A 287 7.86 6.21 -16.93
N LEU A 288 7.87 7.45 -16.46
CA LEU A 288 6.72 8.32 -16.43
C LEU A 288 6.14 8.58 -17.83
N SER A 289 7.01 8.81 -18.83
CA SER A 289 6.59 9.00 -20.22
C SER A 289 5.77 7.80 -20.72
N GLU A 290 6.27 6.58 -20.52
CA GLU A 290 5.58 5.36 -20.96
C GLU A 290 4.24 5.16 -20.24
N ILE A 291 4.25 5.40 -18.92
CA ILE A 291 3.02 5.31 -18.11
C ILE A 291 1.98 6.31 -18.62
N ILE A 292 2.36 7.57 -18.84
CA ILE A 292 1.44 8.62 -19.28
C ILE A 292 0.95 8.36 -20.71
N GLU A 293 1.81 7.90 -21.62
CA GLU A 293 1.40 7.54 -22.97
C GLU A 293 0.31 6.45 -22.98
N GLY A 294 0.48 5.41 -22.16
CA GLY A 294 -0.54 4.39 -21.96
C GLY A 294 -1.81 4.93 -21.30
N TYR A 295 -1.65 5.74 -20.27
CA TYR A 295 -2.74 6.34 -19.48
C TYR A 295 -3.67 7.22 -20.33
N GLU A 296 -3.10 8.07 -21.18
CA GLU A 296 -3.85 9.02 -22.03
C GLU A 296 -4.66 8.35 -23.12
N GLN A 297 -4.48 7.03 -23.36
CA GLN A 297 -5.39 6.26 -24.23
C GLN A 297 -6.81 6.19 -23.66
N PHE A 298 -6.99 6.36 -22.35
CA PHE A 298 -8.26 6.14 -21.67
C PHE A 298 -8.72 7.33 -20.81
N TYR A 299 -7.80 8.11 -20.26
CA TYR A 299 -8.13 9.27 -19.42
C TYR A 299 -7.09 10.37 -19.59
N PRO A 300 -7.51 11.65 -19.74
CA PRO A 300 -6.56 12.75 -19.90
C PRO A 300 -5.76 12.97 -18.61
N PHE A 301 -4.45 13.15 -18.75
CA PHE A 301 -3.58 13.44 -17.62
C PHE A 301 -3.33 14.95 -17.49
N ASN A 302 -3.53 15.48 -16.28
CA ASN A 302 -3.18 16.86 -15.97
C ASN A 302 -1.68 16.96 -15.61
N THR A 303 -0.85 17.40 -16.55
CA THR A 303 0.60 17.53 -16.35
C THR A 303 1.00 18.45 -15.20
N ALA A 304 0.11 19.36 -14.77
CA ALA A 304 0.34 20.18 -13.59
C ALA A 304 0.44 19.33 -12.29
N GLU A 305 -0.09 18.10 -12.30
CA GLU A 305 0.02 17.18 -11.15
C GLU A 305 1.43 16.61 -10.95
N LEU A 306 2.31 16.70 -11.94
CA LEU A 306 3.71 16.24 -11.81
C LEU A 306 4.43 16.94 -10.66
N ARG A 307 4.10 18.18 -10.37
CA ARG A 307 4.67 18.92 -9.23
C ARG A 307 4.27 18.34 -7.87
N LEU A 308 3.26 17.46 -7.82
CA LEU A 308 2.76 16.85 -6.60
C LEU A 308 3.53 15.57 -6.21
N ILE A 309 4.42 15.03 -7.05
CA ILE A 309 5.14 13.77 -6.79
C ILE A 309 5.90 13.85 -5.46
N GLU A 310 6.76 14.85 -5.29
CA GLU A 310 7.57 14.98 -4.08
C GLU A 310 6.74 15.33 -2.83
N PRO A 311 5.75 16.25 -2.89
CA PRO A 311 4.84 16.46 -1.78
C PRO A 311 4.07 15.20 -1.34
N LEU A 312 3.59 14.39 -2.28
CA LEU A 312 2.88 13.14 -1.99
C LEU A 312 3.82 12.09 -1.38
N ARG A 313 5.06 11.99 -1.89
CA ARG A 313 6.09 11.14 -1.30
C ARG A 313 6.40 11.55 0.14
N ALA A 314 6.54 12.85 0.39
CA ALA A 314 6.78 13.37 1.73
C ALA A 314 5.62 13.08 2.70
N LEU A 315 4.37 13.26 2.26
CA LEU A 315 3.19 12.90 3.04
C LEU A 315 3.15 11.39 3.35
N ARG A 316 3.51 10.54 2.37
CA ARG A 316 3.60 9.09 2.59
C ARG A 316 4.62 8.73 3.66
N VAL A 317 5.81 9.34 3.65
CA VAL A 317 6.86 9.12 4.66
C VAL A 317 6.39 9.52 6.05
N LEU A 318 5.78 10.71 6.21
CA LEU A 318 5.22 11.15 7.48
C LEU A 318 4.10 10.22 7.98
N ASN A 319 3.19 9.84 7.08
CA ASN A 319 2.07 8.97 7.43
C ASN A 319 2.52 7.54 7.75
N TYR A 320 3.55 7.02 7.09
CA TYR A 320 4.05 5.66 7.32
C TYR A 320 4.59 5.49 8.74
N SER A 321 5.37 6.45 9.25
CA SER A 321 5.86 6.42 10.63
C SER A 321 4.71 6.44 11.64
N ALA A 322 3.70 7.28 11.40
CA ALA A 322 2.51 7.33 12.24
C ALA A 322 1.64 6.06 12.10
N TRP A 323 1.59 5.46 10.92
CA TRP A 323 0.90 4.20 10.67
C TRP A 323 1.51 3.06 11.49
N LEU A 324 2.85 2.94 11.53
CA LEU A 324 3.56 1.99 12.38
C LEU A 324 3.28 2.26 13.87
N ALA A 325 3.38 3.52 14.29
CA ALA A 325 3.19 3.92 15.67
C ALA A 325 1.78 3.62 16.18
N LYS A 326 0.75 3.92 15.40
CA LYS A 326 -0.65 3.65 15.74
C LYS A 326 -0.95 2.17 15.94
N ARG A 327 -0.13 1.29 15.38
CA ARG A 327 -0.28 -0.16 15.43
C ARG A 327 0.75 -0.86 16.30
N TRP A 328 1.60 -0.10 16.97
CA TRP A 328 2.72 -0.65 17.74
C TRP A 328 2.31 -1.55 18.89
N HIS A 329 1.06 -1.43 19.37
CA HIS A 329 0.48 -2.30 20.38
C HIS A 329 0.00 -3.67 19.83
N ASP A 330 -0.11 -3.84 18.51
CA ASP A 330 -0.35 -5.14 17.87
C ASP A 330 0.96 -5.94 17.87
N PRO A 331 1.05 -7.12 18.54
CA PRO A 331 2.29 -7.89 18.65
C PRO A 331 2.94 -8.26 17.32
N ALA A 332 2.19 -8.29 16.24
CA ALA A 332 2.72 -8.56 14.92
C ALA A 332 3.61 -7.41 14.41
N PHE A 333 3.37 -6.16 14.83
CA PHE A 333 4.13 -5.01 14.37
C PHE A 333 5.56 -4.97 14.92
N PRO A 334 5.81 -5.06 16.24
CA PRO A 334 7.18 -5.16 16.74
C PRO A 334 7.95 -6.36 16.16
N SER A 335 7.28 -7.48 15.91
CA SER A 335 7.91 -8.66 15.32
C SER A 335 8.28 -8.47 13.84
N SER A 336 7.45 -7.74 13.09
CA SER A 336 7.65 -7.52 11.65
C SER A 336 8.53 -6.31 11.35
N PHE A 337 8.55 -5.31 12.26
CA PHE A 337 9.26 -4.05 12.12
C PHE A 337 10.20 -3.80 13.31
N PRO A 338 11.12 -4.73 13.64
CA PRO A 338 11.96 -4.63 14.86
C PRO A 338 12.88 -3.40 14.87
N TRP A 339 13.12 -2.81 13.70
CA TRP A 339 13.91 -1.59 13.52
C TRP A 339 13.12 -0.31 13.88
N PHE A 340 11.78 -0.35 13.88
CA PHE A 340 10.95 0.81 14.20
C PHE A 340 11.01 1.12 15.70
N ASN A 341 10.79 2.40 16.06
CA ASN A 341 10.82 2.92 17.42
C ASN A 341 12.17 2.76 18.15
N THR A 342 13.26 2.61 17.40
CA THR A 342 14.63 2.70 17.92
C THR A 342 15.16 4.14 17.78
N GLU A 343 16.13 4.52 18.63
CA GLU A 343 16.79 5.83 18.53
C GLU A 343 17.45 6.04 17.15
N ARG A 344 18.02 4.97 16.60
CA ARG A 344 18.61 4.96 15.25
C ARG A 344 17.56 5.30 14.20
N TYR A 345 16.41 4.62 14.21
CA TYR A 345 15.32 4.89 13.28
C TYR A 345 14.90 6.36 13.31
N TRP A 346 14.69 6.93 14.50
CA TRP A 346 14.26 8.32 14.62
C TRP A 346 15.33 9.32 14.19
N SER A 347 16.63 9.00 14.44
CA SER A 347 17.75 9.82 13.93
C SER A 347 17.79 9.82 12.40
N GLU A 348 17.67 8.65 11.78
CA GLU A 348 17.63 8.50 10.32
C GLU A 348 16.38 9.17 9.75
N HIS A 349 15.23 9.03 10.37
CA HIS A 349 13.98 9.65 9.94
C HIS A 349 14.06 11.20 9.96
N VAL A 350 14.67 11.81 10.99
CA VAL A 350 14.92 13.25 11.00
C VAL A 350 15.81 13.69 9.82
N LEU A 351 16.81 12.89 9.45
CA LEU A 351 17.64 13.16 8.27
C LEU A 351 16.85 13.02 6.97
N GLU A 352 16.04 11.96 6.84
CA GLU A 352 15.14 11.76 5.71
C GLU A 352 14.18 12.94 5.51
N LEU A 353 13.58 13.46 6.59
CA LEU A 353 12.71 14.65 6.50
C LEU A 353 13.48 15.89 5.98
N LYS A 354 14.75 16.07 6.34
CA LYS A 354 15.59 17.15 5.80
C LYS A 354 15.88 16.97 4.31
N GLU A 355 16.14 15.74 3.87
CA GLU A 355 16.32 15.43 2.45
C GLU A 355 15.03 15.69 1.67
N LEU A 356 13.86 15.36 2.23
CA LEU A 356 12.57 15.64 1.62
C LEU A 356 12.33 17.16 1.44
N VAL A 357 12.66 17.99 2.44
CA VAL A 357 12.59 19.46 2.27
C VAL A 357 13.46 19.91 1.11
N SER A 358 14.66 19.36 0.96
CA SER A 358 15.55 19.68 -0.17
C SER A 358 14.96 19.23 -1.51
N SER A 359 14.39 18.01 -1.56
CA SER A 359 13.79 17.46 -2.78
C SER A 359 12.56 18.26 -3.26
N LEU A 360 11.79 18.86 -2.34
CA LEU A 360 10.67 19.76 -2.70
C LEU A 360 11.12 21.01 -3.46
N ALA A 361 12.38 21.41 -3.33
CA ALA A 361 12.96 22.57 -4.03
C ALA A 361 13.62 22.17 -5.38
N GLU A 362 13.71 20.88 -5.69
CA GLU A 362 14.32 20.40 -6.94
C GLU A 362 13.37 20.64 -8.14
N PRO A 363 13.92 20.67 -9.37
CA PRO A 363 13.10 20.79 -10.58
C PRO A 363 12.09 19.64 -10.68
N VAL A 364 10.86 20.01 -11.01
CA VAL A 364 9.77 19.03 -11.23
C VAL A 364 10.14 18.09 -12.38
N LEU A 365 9.84 16.80 -12.22
CA LEU A 365 9.90 15.84 -13.31
C LEU A 365 9.05 16.35 -14.48
N SER A 366 9.62 16.40 -15.68
CA SER A 366 8.93 16.85 -16.89
C SER A 366 8.75 15.71 -17.87
N LEU A 367 7.68 15.74 -18.62
CA LEU A 367 7.55 14.88 -19.80
C LEU A 367 8.41 15.44 -20.93
N PRO A 368 8.98 14.58 -21.82
CA PRO A 368 9.63 15.07 -23.02
C PRO A 368 8.64 15.84 -23.88
N ASP A 369 9.14 16.86 -24.60
CA ASP A 369 8.29 17.59 -25.56
C ASP A 369 7.72 16.59 -26.58
N PRO A 370 6.44 16.68 -26.91
CA PRO A 370 5.84 15.86 -27.96
C PRO A 370 6.59 16.09 -29.27
N SER A 371 7.17 15.03 -29.85
CA SER A 371 7.96 15.04 -31.10
C SER A 371 7.07 15.29 -32.34
#